data_50ac92bccc152ecf6e4105318d85d3c9
#
_entry.id   50ac92bccc152ecf6e4105318d85d3c9
#
_cell.length_a   1.000
_cell.length_b   1.000
_cell.length_c   1.000
_cell.angle_alpha   90.00
_cell.angle_beta   90.00
_cell.angle_gamma   90.00
#
_symmetry.space_group_name_H-M   'P 1'
#
loop_
_entity.id
_entity.type
_entity.pdbx_description
1 polymer ?
#
loop_
_entity_poly.entity_id
_entity_poly.type
_entity_poly.pdbx_seq_one_letter_code
_entity_poly.pdbx_strand_id
1 'polypeptide(L)'
;MKIAITGANSSVGINLLAQVDEQPDLQFIAGVRSESARNALPSSAQICSCCIRYDDAAVLAQALAGADCVVHLAGILIEGKHSKYREANVDATRTVVDAAKQIGAKHIVFISVVGADPA
;
A
#
# COMPACT_ATOMS: atom_id res chain seq x y z
N MET A 1 5.10 0.00 16.47
CA MET A 1 3.99 -0.29 15.55
C MET A 1 4.52 -0.43 14.13
N LYS A 2 4.04 -1.40 13.43
CA LYS A 2 4.45 -1.61 12.05
C LYS A 2 3.29 -1.32 11.10
N ILE A 3 3.52 -0.49 10.11
CA ILE A 3 2.48 -0.07 9.17
C ILE A 3 2.89 -0.51 7.78
N ALA A 4 2.02 -1.23 7.10
CA ALA A 4 2.26 -1.63 5.72
C ALA A 4 1.53 -0.65 4.81
N ILE A 5 2.22 -0.18 3.77
CA ILE A 5 1.65 0.75 2.82
C ILE A 5 1.70 0.11 1.44
N THR A 6 0.56 -0.08 0.81
CA THR A 6 0.54 -0.55 -0.58
C THR A 6 0.48 0.69 -1.47
N GLY A 7 1.15 0.64 -2.59
CA GLY A 7 1.25 1.82 -3.44
C GLY A 7 2.15 2.87 -2.84
N ALA A 8 3.19 2.44 -2.16
CA ALA A 8 4.04 3.34 -1.38
C ALA A 8 4.75 4.39 -2.22
N ASN A 9 4.87 4.18 -3.51
CA ASN A 9 5.53 5.15 -4.39
C ASN A 9 4.57 6.23 -4.90
N SER A 10 3.32 6.23 -4.46
CA SER A 10 2.41 7.32 -4.80
C SER A 10 2.83 8.59 -4.06
N SER A 11 2.30 9.73 -4.45
CA SER A 11 2.60 10.98 -3.78
C SER A 11 2.33 10.92 -2.29
N VAL A 12 1.18 10.36 -1.93
CA VAL A 12 0.83 10.26 -0.53
C VAL A 12 1.77 9.31 0.20
N GLY A 13 2.10 8.19 -0.44
CA GLY A 13 2.99 7.20 0.18
C GLY A 13 4.37 7.76 0.41
N ILE A 14 4.93 8.44 -0.57
CA ILE A 14 6.25 9.03 -0.43
C ILE A 14 6.26 10.10 0.65
N ASN A 15 5.21 10.91 0.71
CA ASN A 15 5.13 11.93 1.76
C ASN A 15 5.02 11.32 3.15
N LEU A 16 4.28 10.23 3.30
CA LEU A 16 4.20 9.55 4.58
C LEU A 16 5.57 9.00 4.98
N LEU A 17 6.25 8.36 4.04
CA LEU A 17 7.54 7.76 4.33
C LEU A 17 8.61 8.81 4.60
N ALA A 18 8.47 9.99 4.01
CA ALA A 18 9.45 11.05 4.23
C ALA A 18 9.44 11.57 5.66
N GLN A 19 8.36 11.30 6.39
CA GLN A 19 8.25 11.77 7.76
C GLN A 19 8.68 10.74 8.79
N VAL A 20 9.20 9.63 8.33
CA VAL A 20 9.52 8.52 9.22
C VAL A 20 10.51 8.89 10.32
N ASP A 21 11.43 9.80 10.06
CA ASP A 21 12.42 10.16 11.04
C ASP A 21 11.82 10.88 12.24
N GLU A 22 10.62 11.44 12.07
CA GLU A 22 9.94 12.12 13.16
C GLU A 22 9.13 11.16 14.01
N GLN A 23 9.11 9.88 13.63
CA GLN A 23 8.32 8.88 14.32
C GLN A 23 9.19 7.65 14.56
N PRO A 24 10.15 7.76 15.47
CA PRO A 24 11.12 6.67 15.65
C PRO A 24 10.53 5.34 16.10
N ASP A 25 9.32 5.36 16.63
CA ASP A 25 8.69 4.13 17.08
C ASP A 25 7.94 3.40 15.98
N LEU A 26 7.86 3.98 14.80
CA LEU A 26 7.13 3.36 13.72
C LEU A 26 8.06 2.65 12.77
N GLN A 27 7.59 1.54 12.22
CA GLN A 27 8.29 0.84 11.18
C GLN A 27 7.32 0.68 10.02
N PHE A 28 7.84 0.73 8.81
CA PHE A 28 7.01 0.65 7.63
C PHE A 28 7.41 -0.48 6.71
N ILE A 29 6.41 -1.13 6.13
CA ILE A 29 6.62 -2.04 5.03
C ILE A 29 6.08 -1.29 3.82
N ALA A 30 6.94 -0.93 2.89
CA ALA A 30 6.55 -0.15 1.74
C ALA A 30 6.42 -1.07 0.53
N GLY A 31 5.19 -1.32 0.12
CA GLY A 31 4.91 -2.23 -0.98
C GLY A 31 4.70 -1.49 -2.29
N VAL A 32 5.41 -1.92 -3.31
CA VAL A 32 5.32 -1.33 -4.65
C VAL A 32 5.25 -2.44 -5.67
N ARG A 33 4.93 -2.12 -6.90
CA ARG A 33 4.76 -3.13 -7.93
C ARG A 33 6.00 -3.45 -8.75
N SER A 34 7.01 -2.64 -8.68
CA SER A 34 8.20 -2.85 -9.51
C SER A 34 9.46 -2.39 -8.81
N GLU A 35 10.59 -2.87 -9.29
CA GLU A 35 11.88 -2.43 -8.76
C GLU A 35 12.13 -0.94 -9.03
N SER A 36 11.67 -0.47 -10.16
CA SER A 36 11.80 0.93 -10.49
C SER A 36 11.06 1.79 -9.48
N ALA A 37 9.84 1.39 -9.10
CA ALA A 37 9.07 2.10 -8.09
C ALA A 37 9.75 1.99 -6.73
N ARG A 38 10.35 0.84 -6.44
CA ARG A 38 11.04 0.63 -5.18
C ARG A 38 12.22 1.59 -5.03
N ASN A 39 12.93 1.82 -6.12
CA ASN A 39 14.09 2.70 -6.10
C ASN A 39 13.71 4.16 -5.87
N ALA A 40 12.46 4.51 -6.06
CA ALA A 40 11.99 5.88 -5.83
C ALA A 40 11.65 6.16 -4.39
N LEU A 41 11.66 5.14 -3.54
CA LEU A 41 11.26 5.32 -2.14
C LEU A 41 12.37 5.92 -1.29
N PRO A 42 12.03 6.64 -0.23
CA PRO A 42 13.05 7.11 0.70
C PRO A 42 13.79 5.95 1.35
N SER A 43 15.03 6.16 1.70
CA SER A 43 15.84 5.17 2.35
C SER A 43 15.86 5.42 3.84
N SER A 44 15.57 4.42 4.63
CA SER A 44 15.61 4.54 6.08
C SER A 44 15.66 3.15 6.69
N ALA A 45 16.29 3.02 7.84
CA ALA A 45 16.30 1.76 8.56
C ALA A 45 14.91 1.36 9.03
N GLN A 46 13.98 2.32 9.09
CA GLN A 46 12.61 2.03 9.51
C GLN A 46 11.70 1.63 8.35
N ILE A 47 12.21 1.65 7.12
CA ILE A 47 11.42 1.32 5.94
C ILE A 47 11.96 0.06 5.30
N CYS A 48 11.11 -0.95 5.20
CA CYS A 48 11.45 -2.18 4.51
C CYS A 48 10.61 -2.21 3.23
N SER A 49 11.25 -2.03 2.10
CA SER A 49 10.52 -2.00 0.83
C SER A 49 10.44 -3.40 0.23
N CYS A 50 9.38 -3.65 -0.49
CA CYS A 50 9.22 -4.93 -1.17
C CYS A 50 8.34 -4.76 -2.40
N CYS A 51 8.50 -5.69 -3.33
CA CYS A 51 7.63 -5.72 -4.49
C CYS A 51 6.46 -6.62 -4.16
N ILE A 52 5.26 -6.14 -4.41
CA ILE A 52 4.05 -6.88 -4.07
C ILE A 52 3.18 -7.07 -5.29
N ARG A 53 2.30 -8.03 -5.21
CA ARG A 53 1.34 -8.33 -6.25
C ARG A 53 -0.02 -8.45 -5.63
N TYR A 54 -1.05 -8.25 -6.45
CA TYR A 54 -2.42 -8.26 -5.95
C TYR A 54 -3.23 -9.42 -6.50
N ASP A 55 -2.56 -10.45 -6.97
CA ASP A 55 -3.24 -11.62 -7.53
C ASP A 55 -3.30 -12.81 -6.57
N ASP A 56 -2.72 -12.68 -5.39
CA ASP A 56 -2.73 -13.79 -4.45
C ASP A 56 -2.63 -13.24 -3.03
N ALA A 57 -3.73 -13.33 -2.29
CA ALA A 57 -3.78 -12.76 -0.95
C ALA A 57 -2.81 -13.44 0.01
N ALA A 58 -2.54 -14.73 -0.15
CA ALA A 58 -1.62 -15.42 0.74
C ALA A 58 -0.19 -14.93 0.54
N VAL A 59 0.20 -14.71 -0.70
CA VAL A 59 1.53 -14.19 -1.00
C VAL A 59 1.64 -12.75 -0.48
N LEU A 60 0.61 -11.95 -0.70
CA LEU A 60 0.60 -10.59 -0.21
C LEU A 60 0.67 -10.57 1.32
N ALA A 61 -0.04 -11.47 1.98
CA ALA A 61 0.00 -11.55 3.43
C ALA A 61 1.41 -11.83 3.93
N GLN A 62 2.14 -12.68 3.24
CA GLN A 62 3.52 -12.94 3.62
C GLN A 62 4.37 -11.69 3.52
N ALA A 63 4.15 -10.89 2.49
CA ALA A 63 4.92 -9.67 2.31
C ALA A 63 4.59 -8.64 3.39
N LEU A 64 3.36 -8.63 3.87
CA LEU A 64 2.92 -7.65 4.86
C LEU A 64 2.96 -8.19 6.29
N ALA A 65 3.53 -9.36 6.49
CA ALA A 65 3.50 -10.03 7.78
C ALA A 65 4.05 -9.15 8.90
N GLY A 66 3.37 -9.14 10.01
CA GLY A 66 3.78 -8.37 11.17
C GLY A 66 3.21 -6.96 11.22
N ALA A 67 2.50 -6.53 10.18
CA ALA A 67 1.94 -5.19 10.21
C ALA A 67 0.72 -5.13 11.11
N ASP A 68 0.64 -4.05 11.88
CA ASP A 68 -0.50 -3.79 12.74
C ASP A 68 -1.58 -3.02 12.00
N CYS A 69 -1.19 -2.30 10.97
CA CYS A 69 -2.09 -1.47 10.20
C CYS A 69 -1.70 -1.56 8.73
N VAL A 70 -2.68 -1.58 7.84
CA VAL A 70 -2.43 -1.57 6.40
C VAL A 70 -3.05 -0.31 5.81
N VAL A 71 -2.24 0.47 5.11
CA VAL A 71 -2.70 1.67 4.43
C VAL A 71 -2.68 1.37 2.93
N HIS A 72 -3.85 1.35 2.32
CA HIS A 72 -3.96 0.98 0.91
C HIS A 72 -4.06 2.23 0.04
N LEU A 73 -2.99 2.50 -0.68
CA LEU A 73 -2.93 3.66 -1.57
C LEU A 73 -2.87 3.26 -3.03
N ALA A 74 -2.71 1.98 -3.30
CA ALA A 74 -2.58 1.54 -4.68
C ALA A 74 -3.87 1.73 -5.45
N GLY A 75 -3.77 1.76 -6.70
CA GLY A 75 -4.94 1.80 -7.52
C GLY A 75 -5.57 3.13 -7.74
N ILE A 76 -4.87 4.17 -7.48
CA ILE A 76 -5.44 5.32 -7.54
C ILE A 76 -5.62 5.86 -8.79
N LEU A 77 -6.15 6.32 -9.19
CA LEU A 77 -6.36 7.05 -10.13
C LEU A 77 -5.95 7.31 -11.33
N ILE A 78 -6.19 7.15 -12.14
CA ILE A 78 -5.77 7.44 -13.30
C ILE A 78 -6.89 7.51 -14.04
N GLU A 79 -7.21 8.15 -14.54
CA GLU A 79 -8.18 8.28 -15.11
C GLU A 79 -8.52 7.63 -16.11
N GLY A 80 -9.05 7.59 -16.36
CA GLY A 80 -9.29 7.13 -17.32
C GLY A 80 -9.85 6.17 -17.85
N LYS A 81 -9.99 5.69 -18.00
CA LYS A 81 -10.30 4.86 -18.74
C LYS A 81 -11.00 3.87 -18.41
N HIS A 82 -11.48 3.67 -17.66
CA HIS A 82 -12.03 2.65 -17.69
C HIS A 82 -12.60 1.67 -16.86
N SER A 83 -13.48 0.89 -17.24
CA SER A 83 -14.08 -0.18 -16.47
C SER A 83 -13.08 -1.22 -16.09
N LYS A 84 -12.15 -1.52 -16.99
CA LYS A 84 -11.12 -2.45 -16.64
C LYS A 84 -10.29 -1.98 -15.50
N TYR A 85 -9.97 -0.72 -15.50
CA TYR A 85 -9.16 -0.16 -14.46
C TYR A 85 -9.90 -0.21 -13.14
N ARG A 86 -11.18 0.05 -13.16
CA ARG A 86 -11.98 0.00 -11.98
C ARG A 86 -12.07 -1.42 -11.42
N GLU A 87 -12.21 -2.40 -12.28
CA GLU A 87 -12.25 -3.79 -11.84
C GLU A 87 -10.94 -4.19 -11.19
N ALA A 88 -9.83 -3.78 -11.79
CA ALA A 88 -8.53 -4.09 -11.22
C ALA A 88 -8.37 -3.46 -9.84
N ASN A 89 -8.89 -2.26 -9.64
CA ASN A 89 -8.82 -1.62 -8.34
C ASN A 89 -9.67 -2.33 -7.30
N VAL A 90 -10.83 -2.79 -7.69
CA VAL A 90 -11.70 -3.52 -6.77
C VAL A 90 -11.05 -4.84 -6.38
N ASP A 91 -10.48 -5.53 -7.35
CA ASP A 91 -9.83 -6.80 -7.07
C ASP A 91 -8.60 -6.62 -6.21
N ALA A 92 -7.81 -5.59 -6.46
CA ALA A 92 -6.63 -5.30 -5.66
C ALA A 92 -7.04 -4.97 -4.22
N THR A 93 -8.08 -4.19 -4.04
CA THR A 93 -8.56 -3.84 -2.72
C THR A 93 -9.02 -5.08 -1.97
N ARG A 94 -9.73 -5.97 -2.65
CA ARG A 94 -10.20 -7.19 -2.04
C ARG A 94 -9.04 -8.06 -1.59
N THR A 95 -8.02 -8.17 -2.42
CA THR A 95 -6.83 -8.94 -2.09
C THR A 95 -6.13 -8.34 -0.87
N VAL A 96 -6.04 -7.03 -0.79
CA VAL A 96 -5.42 -6.37 0.35
C VAL A 96 -6.21 -6.62 1.62
N VAL A 97 -7.53 -6.55 1.56
CA VAL A 97 -8.37 -6.81 2.73
C VAL A 97 -8.16 -8.26 3.21
N ASP A 98 -8.14 -9.20 2.27
CA ASP A 98 -7.94 -10.60 2.64
C ASP A 98 -6.57 -10.80 3.26
N ALA A 99 -5.54 -10.19 2.70
CA ALA A 99 -4.19 -10.31 3.25
C ALA A 99 -4.12 -9.69 4.64
N ALA A 100 -4.75 -8.55 4.84
CA ALA A 100 -4.77 -7.90 6.15
C ALA A 100 -5.44 -8.78 7.20
N LYS A 101 -6.49 -9.48 6.81
CA LYS A 101 -7.15 -10.40 7.72
C LYS A 101 -6.25 -11.57 8.06
N GLN A 102 -5.52 -12.09 7.09
CA GLN A 102 -4.63 -13.22 7.32
C GLN A 102 -3.50 -12.88 8.27
N ILE A 103 -3.01 -11.66 8.26
CA ILE A 103 -1.93 -11.27 9.15
C ILE A 103 -2.44 -10.74 10.49
N GLY A 104 -3.75 -10.60 10.64
CA GLY A 104 -4.30 -10.10 11.89
C GLY A 104 -4.13 -8.61 12.11
N ALA A 105 -4.03 -7.85 11.02
CA ALA A 105 -3.91 -6.40 11.15
C ALA A 105 -5.14 -5.83 11.83
N LYS A 106 -4.93 -4.89 12.73
CA LYS A 106 -6.03 -4.34 13.50
C LYS A 106 -6.79 -3.25 12.78
N HIS A 107 -6.13 -2.58 11.86
CA HIS A 107 -6.74 -1.47 11.14
C HIS A 107 -6.38 -1.52 9.66
N ILE A 108 -7.32 -1.13 8.83
CA ILE A 108 -7.08 -0.97 7.40
C ILE A 108 -7.55 0.43 7.04
N VAL A 109 -6.68 1.20 6.41
CA VAL A 109 -7.01 2.56 6.02
C VAL A 109 -7.03 2.63 4.50
N PHE A 110 -8.10 3.15 3.94
CA PHE A 110 -8.18 3.37 2.51
C PHE A 110 -8.21 4.87 2.27
N ILE A 111 -7.45 5.31 1.30
CA ILE A 111 -7.43 6.72 0.97
C ILE A 111 -8.05 6.92 -0.40
N SER A 112 -9.06 7.75 -0.44
CA SER A 112 -9.74 8.07 -1.66
C SER A 112 -9.26 9.41 -2.17
N VAL A 113 -9.23 9.53 -3.48
CA VAL A 113 -8.80 10.78 -4.07
C VAL A 113 -10.00 11.67 -4.26
N VAL A 114 -9.90 12.89 -3.85
CA VAL A 114 -10.96 13.81 -4.01
C VAL A 114 -11.24 14.03 -5.48
N GLY A 115 -12.45 13.98 -5.88
CA GLY A 115 -12.79 14.16 -7.26
C GLY A 115 -12.86 12.90 -8.02
N ALA A 116 -12.61 11.84 -7.35
CA ALA A 116 -12.67 10.63 -8.02
C ALA A 116 -14.07 10.38 -8.13
N ASP A 117 -14.83 10.89 -8.58
CA ASP A 117 -16.02 10.78 -8.52
C ASP A 117 -16.81 10.13 -8.96
N PRO A 118 -17.43 10.03 -8.75
CA PRO A 118 -18.17 9.23 -8.84
C PRO A 118 -19.08 9.38 -9.69
N ALA A 119 -19.35 9.95 -9.95
CA ALA A 119 -20.32 10.04 -10.74
C ALA A 119 -20.56 9.28 -11.45
#